data_7edcb4d10ae9afc25aa497473c75fc1c
#
_entry.id   7edcb4d10ae9afc25aa497473c75fc1c
#
_cell.length_a   1.000
_cell.length_b   1.000
_cell.length_c   1.000
_cell.angle_alpha   90.00
_cell.angle_beta   90.00
_cell.angle_gamma   90.00
#
_symmetry.space_group_name_H-M   'P 1'
#
loop_
_entity.id
_entity.type
_entity.pdbx_description
1 polymer ?
#
loop_
_entity_poly.entity_id
_entity_poly.type
_entity_poly.pdbx_seq_one_letter_code
_entity_poly.pdbx_strand_id
1 'polypeptide(L)'
;MPNHVKFFSIMVDDTARAIAFYEAVFGWTFEDWGPPGFYLIRGAGLEGSLHKRQEPLTGTGFRAFEITVGVDDVDAIAARVVKAGGVVTMPKMRIETVGSLIYFNDTEANRVGAMTYDAAYEAART
;
A
#
# COMPACT_ATOMS: atom_id res chain seq x y z
N MET A 1 22.33 -8.25 -2.91
CA MET A 1 22.17 -9.11 -4.07
C MET A 1 21.66 -8.32 -5.23
N PRO A 2 22.19 -8.51 -6.41
CA PRO A 2 21.72 -7.81 -7.60
C PRO A 2 20.33 -8.29 -7.99
N ASN A 3 19.59 -7.43 -8.72
CA ASN A 3 18.30 -7.74 -9.28
C ASN A 3 17.16 -7.97 -8.27
N HIS A 4 17.32 -7.41 -7.08
CA HIS A 4 16.25 -7.43 -6.06
C HIS A 4 15.62 -6.05 -5.99
N VAL A 5 14.32 -6.01 -5.75
CA VAL A 5 13.64 -4.74 -5.47
C VAL A 5 14.10 -4.25 -4.10
N LYS A 6 14.63 -3.04 -4.04
CA LYS A 6 15.21 -2.46 -2.81
C LYS A 6 14.42 -1.28 -2.28
N PHE A 7 13.58 -0.68 -3.10
CA PHE A 7 12.94 0.58 -2.75
C PHE A 7 11.63 0.72 -3.54
N PHE A 8 10.64 1.34 -2.94
CA PHE A 8 9.39 1.65 -3.62
C PHE A 8 9.00 3.10 -3.35
N SER A 9 8.15 3.66 -4.19
CA SER A 9 7.68 5.03 -4.01
C SER A 9 6.16 5.10 -4.17
N ILE A 10 5.54 5.87 -3.30
CA ILE A 10 4.13 6.20 -3.40
C ILE A 10 4.02 7.67 -3.79
N MET A 11 3.37 7.94 -4.90
CA MET A 11 3.18 9.30 -5.39
C MET A 11 1.77 9.75 -5.10
N VAL A 12 1.62 10.93 -4.54
CA VAL A 12 0.35 11.39 -4.00
C VAL A 12 0.11 12.86 -4.35
N ASP A 13 -1.15 13.27 -4.27
CA ASP A 13 -1.49 14.67 -4.49
C ASP A 13 -1.34 15.50 -3.21
N ASP A 14 -1.72 14.94 -2.08
CA ASP A 14 -1.67 15.61 -0.78
C ASP A 14 -0.90 14.72 0.21
N THR A 15 0.32 15.12 0.51
CA THR A 15 1.21 14.33 1.36
C THR A 15 0.68 14.16 2.78
N ALA A 16 0.14 15.23 3.37
CA ALA A 16 -0.38 15.14 4.74
C ALA A 16 -1.56 14.17 4.83
N ARG A 17 -2.46 14.23 3.86
CA ARG A 17 -3.61 13.34 3.80
C ARG A 17 -3.19 11.88 3.60
N ALA A 18 -2.25 11.65 2.69
CA ALA A 18 -1.75 10.31 2.42
C ALA A 18 -1.03 9.70 3.63
N ILE A 19 -0.19 10.50 4.29
CA ILE A 19 0.52 10.05 5.49
C ILE A 19 -0.48 9.65 6.57
N ALA A 20 -1.49 10.48 6.84
CA ALA A 20 -2.52 10.15 7.83
C ALA A 20 -3.22 8.83 7.49
N PHE A 21 -3.49 8.60 6.21
CA PHE A 21 -4.11 7.37 5.75
C PHE A 21 -3.22 6.14 6.06
N TYR A 22 -1.97 6.16 5.62
CA TYR A 22 -1.09 5.00 5.77
C TYR A 22 -0.69 4.76 7.23
N GLU A 23 -0.57 5.81 8.03
CA GLU A 23 -0.38 5.66 9.47
C GLU A 23 -1.58 4.95 10.10
N ALA A 24 -2.79 5.36 9.73
CA ALA A 24 -4.01 4.78 10.31
C ALA A 24 -4.25 3.34 9.86
N VAL A 25 -3.96 3.01 8.60
CA VAL A 25 -4.27 1.69 8.05
C VAL A 25 -3.22 0.65 8.41
N PHE A 26 -1.95 0.98 8.22
CA PHE A 26 -0.84 0.02 8.39
C PHE A 26 0.09 0.32 9.56
N GLY A 27 -0.02 1.50 10.15
CA GLY A 27 0.88 1.88 11.24
C GLY A 27 2.29 2.22 10.78
N TRP A 28 2.47 2.50 9.51
CA TRP A 28 3.77 2.96 9.01
C TRP A 28 4.09 4.33 9.57
N THR A 29 5.36 4.67 9.66
CA THR A 29 5.81 5.99 10.08
C THR A 29 6.53 6.69 8.95
N PHE A 30 6.51 8.02 9.00
CA PHE A 30 7.03 8.85 7.91
C PHE A 30 7.97 9.89 8.50
N GLU A 31 9.05 10.13 7.79
CA GLU A 31 10.15 10.97 8.26
C GLU A 31 10.54 11.93 7.14
N ASP A 32 10.58 13.22 7.43
CA ASP A 32 11.06 14.21 6.47
C ASP A 32 12.47 13.86 6.02
N TRP A 33 12.69 13.95 4.72
CA TRP A 33 14.00 13.69 4.18
C TRP A 33 14.22 14.52 2.91
N GLY A 34 15.27 15.33 2.91
CA GLY A 34 15.65 16.11 1.75
C GLY A 34 14.71 17.26 1.45
N PRO A 35 14.27 17.45 0.20
CA PRO A 35 13.43 18.58 -0.17
C PRO A 35 12.05 18.51 0.47
N PRO A 36 11.38 19.66 0.63
CA PRO A 36 10.01 19.68 1.17
C PRO A 36 9.09 18.78 0.39
N GLY A 37 8.23 18.05 1.11
CA GLY A 37 7.24 17.17 0.49
C GLY A 37 7.76 15.79 0.14
N PHE A 38 8.97 15.44 0.58
CA PHE A 38 9.53 14.12 0.40
C PHE A 38 9.70 13.44 1.76
N TYR A 39 9.16 12.24 1.91
CA TYR A 39 9.18 11.51 3.18
C TYR A 39 9.68 10.10 2.95
N LEU A 40 10.50 9.61 3.88
CA LEU A 40 10.85 8.19 3.91
C LEU A 40 9.79 7.42 4.67
N ILE A 41 9.50 6.20 4.21
CA ILE A 41 8.52 5.32 4.82
C ILE A 41 9.25 4.28 5.65
N ARG A 42 8.85 4.14 6.92
CA ARG A 42 9.41 3.14 7.83
C ARG A 42 8.32 2.14 8.21
N GLY A 43 8.72 0.89 8.34
CA GLY A 43 7.83 -0.17 8.80
C GLY A 43 7.12 -0.94 7.70
N ALA A 44 7.41 -0.64 6.44
CA ALA A 44 6.73 -1.28 5.31
C ALA A 44 7.41 -2.55 4.79
N GLY A 45 8.53 -2.94 5.41
CA GLY A 45 9.27 -4.13 4.98
C GLY A 45 10.41 -3.82 4.01
N LEU A 46 10.16 -3.00 3.00
CA LEU A 46 11.18 -2.41 2.14
C LEU A 46 11.35 -0.95 2.51
N GLU A 47 12.48 -0.38 2.17
CA GLU A 47 12.63 1.06 2.21
C GLU A 47 11.72 1.68 1.15
N GLY A 48 11.11 2.80 1.49
CA GLY A 48 10.22 3.46 0.57
C GLY A 48 10.18 4.97 0.79
N SER A 49 9.55 5.64 -0.14
CA SER A 49 9.29 7.06 -0.03
C SER A 49 7.85 7.38 -0.39
N LEU A 50 7.38 8.52 0.13
CA LEU A 50 6.12 9.10 -0.26
C LEU A 50 6.40 10.53 -0.64
N HIS A 51 5.95 10.93 -1.82
CA HIS A 51 6.18 12.29 -2.29
C HIS A 51 5.09 12.71 -3.27
N LYS A 52 5.03 14.02 -3.51
CA LYS A 52 4.04 14.57 -4.41
C LYS A 52 4.25 14.11 -5.83
N ARG A 53 3.15 13.86 -6.56
CA ARG A 53 3.21 13.49 -7.98
C ARG A 53 3.92 14.59 -8.75
N GLN A 54 4.74 14.18 -9.69
CA GLN A 54 5.41 15.11 -10.59
C GLN A 54 4.49 15.50 -11.73
N GLU A 55 3.52 14.66 -12.06
CA GLU A 55 2.54 14.90 -13.12
C GLU A 55 1.15 14.47 -12.63
N PRO A 56 0.09 15.16 -13.06
CA PRO A 56 -1.27 14.78 -12.68
C PRO A 56 -1.63 13.39 -13.18
N LEU A 57 -2.49 12.70 -12.45
CA LEU A 57 -3.09 11.46 -12.93
C LEU A 57 -4.05 11.77 -14.07
N THR A 58 -3.94 11.00 -15.15
CA THR A 58 -4.85 11.11 -16.29
C THR A 58 -5.30 9.73 -16.72
N GLY A 59 -6.53 9.63 -17.20
CA GLY A 59 -7.09 8.36 -17.66
C GLY A 59 -7.63 7.51 -16.51
N THR A 60 -8.09 6.31 -16.83
CA THR A 60 -8.78 5.44 -15.88
C THR A 60 -8.13 4.06 -15.73
N GLY A 61 -7.10 3.75 -16.50
CA GLY A 61 -6.45 2.45 -16.46
C GLY A 61 -5.26 2.40 -15.52
N PHE A 62 -4.77 1.21 -15.25
CA PHE A 62 -3.50 1.04 -14.56
C PHE A 62 -2.36 1.43 -15.45
N ARG A 63 -1.40 2.14 -14.89
CA ARG A 63 -0.23 2.59 -15.64
C ARG A 63 1.07 2.35 -14.92
N ALA A 64 0.99 1.72 -13.74
CA ALA A 64 2.13 1.63 -12.85
C ALA A 64 2.12 0.30 -12.13
N PHE A 65 3.13 0.13 -11.34
CA PHE A 65 3.19 -0.99 -10.43
C PHE A 65 2.21 -0.77 -9.28
N GLU A 66 1.71 -1.84 -8.73
CA GLU A 66 0.94 -1.79 -7.50
C GLU A 66 1.65 -2.64 -6.44
N ILE A 67 1.37 -2.34 -5.18
CA ILE A 67 1.90 -3.12 -4.07
C ILE A 67 0.79 -3.95 -3.44
N THR A 68 1.17 -5.11 -2.92
CA THR A 68 0.30 -5.93 -2.07
C THR A 68 0.95 -6.01 -0.70
N VAL A 69 0.21 -5.63 0.32
CA VAL A 69 0.68 -5.64 1.70
C VAL A 69 0.20 -6.93 2.36
N GLY A 70 1.12 -7.70 2.94
CA GLY A 70 0.77 -8.88 3.73
C GLY A 70 0.21 -8.44 5.08
N VAL A 71 -0.99 -8.89 5.42
CA VAL A 71 -1.68 -8.50 6.66
C VAL A 71 -2.23 -9.72 7.36
N ASP A 72 -2.48 -9.61 8.67
CA ASP A 72 -3.02 -10.72 9.43
C ASP A 72 -4.50 -10.96 9.17
N ASP A 73 -5.26 -9.92 8.88
CA ASP A 73 -6.72 -10.01 8.72
C ASP A 73 -7.21 -8.95 7.72
N VAL A 74 -7.55 -9.39 6.52
CA VAL A 74 -8.03 -8.47 5.48
C VAL A 74 -9.36 -7.80 5.84
N ASP A 75 -10.21 -8.44 6.65
CA ASP A 75 -11.47 -7.83 7.04
C ASP A 75 -11.22 -6.63 7.97
N ALA A 76 -10.28 -6.76 8.89
CA ALA A 76 -9.88 -5.65 9.77
C ALA A 76 -9.27 -4.50 8.97
N ILE A 77 -8.46 -4.82 7.98
CA ILE A 77 -7.86 -3.81 7.11
C ILE A 77 -8.93 -3.09 6.28
N ALA A 78 -9.88 -3.83 5.73
CA ALA A 78 -10.97 -3.21 4.98
C ALA A 78 -11.73 -2.17 5.83
N ALA A 79 -12.01 -2.51 7.09
CA ALA A 79 -12.67 -1.57 8.01
C ALA A 79 -11.81 -0.32 8.27
N ARG A 80 -10.50 -0.48 8.44
CA ARG A 80 -9.60 0.65 8.65
C ARG A 80 -9.49 1.53 7.41
N VAL A 81 -9.47 0.93 6.23
CA VAL A 81 -9.44 1.66 4.96
C VAL A 81 -10.62 2.60 4.84
N VAL A 82 -11.83 2.08 5.08
CA VAL A 82 -13.05 2.88 5.01
C VAL A 82 -13.03 4.02 6.04
N LYS A 83 -12.65 3.70 7.27
CA LYS A 83 -12.57 4.69 8.34
C LYS A 83 -11.54 5.77 8.05
N ALA A 84 -10.46 5.43 7.37
CA ALA A 84 -9.38 6.36 7.06
C ALA A 84 -9.61 7.14 5.75
N GLY A 85 -10.75 6.95 5.10
CA GLY A 85 -11.12 7.72 3.90
C GLY A 85 -10.79 7.06 2.58
N GLY A 86 -10.32 5.81 2.59
CA GLY A 86 -10.10 5.04 1.37
C GLY A 86 -11.37 4.35 0.91
N VAL A 87 -11.28 3.64 -0.21
CA VAL A 87 -12.41 2.95 -0.82
C VAL A 87 -12.02 1.52 -1.16
N VAL A 88 -12.73 0.55 -0.61
CA VAL A 88 -12.54 -0.85 -0.99
C VAL A 88 -13.13 -1.03 -2.39
N THR A 89 -12.29 -1.37 -3.36
CA THR A 89 -12.69 -1.50 -4.76
C THR A 89 -12.99 -2.94 -5.16
N MET A 90 -12.45 -3.90 -4.43
CA MET A 90 -12.76 -5.31 -4.61
C MET A 90 -12.91 -5.95 -3.23
N PRO A 91 -14.11 -6.44 -2.89
CA PRO A 91 -14.32 -7.11 -1.60
C PRO A 91 -13.50 -8.39 -1.51
N LYS A 92 -13.44 -8.95 -0.31
CA LYS A 92 -12.62 -10.12 -0.05
C LYS A 92 -12.86 -11.23 -1.06
N MET A 93 -11.77 -11.70 -1.66
CA MET A 93 -11.77 -12.80 -2.61
C MET A 93 -10.76 -13.84 -2.16
N ARG A 94 -11.16 -15.10 -2.20
CA ARG A 94 -10.27 -16.20 -1.89
C ARG A 94 -9.49 -16.61 -3.14
N ILE A 95 -8.17 -16.66 -3.03
CA ILE A 95 -7.32 -17.29 -4.04
C ILE A 95 -6.90 -18.64 -3.46
N GLU A 96 -7.40 -19.71 -4.07
CA GLU A 96 -7.13 -21.06 -3.57
C GLU A 96 -5.64 -21.32 -3.42
N THR A 97 -5.26 -21.92 -2.30
CA THR A 97 -3.89 -22.24 -1.93
C THR A 97 -2.96 -21.05 -1.67
N VAL A 98 -3.43 -19.83 -1.82
CA VAL A 98 -2.62 -18.61 -1.63
C VAL A 98 -3.09 -17.82 -0.42
N GLY A 99 -4.34 -17.40 -0.39
CA GLY A 99 -4.85 -16.58 0.70
C GLY A 99 -6.10 -15.80 0.34
N SER A 100 -6.43 -14.85 1.19
CA SER A 100 -7.58 -13.96 1.01
C SER A 100 -7.09 -12.56 0.69
N LEU A 101 -7.69 -11.93 -0.30
CA LEU A 101 -7.23 -10.68 -0.92
C LEU A 101 -8.35 -9.66 -0.96
N ILE A 102 -8.00 -8.41 -0.70
CA ILE A 102 -8.84 -7.25 -1.04
C ILE A 102 -8.02 -6.28 -1.87
N TYR A 103 -8.71 -5.47 -2.67
CA TYR A 103 -8.12 -4.28 -3.28
C TYR A 103 -8.85 -3.05 -2.78
N PHE A 104 -8.12 -1.98 -2.62
CA PHE A 104 -8.69 -0.70 -2.23
C PHE A 104 -7.90 0.44 -2.87
N ASN A 105 -8.52 1.60 -2.93
CA ASN A 105 -7.83 2.83 -3.28
C ASN A 105 -7.52 3.58 -2.00
N ASP A 106 -6.31 4.11 -1.92
CA ASP A 106 -5.96 5.04 -0.84
C ASP A 106 -6.67 6.38 -1.08
N THR A 107 -6.41 7.37 -0.22
CA THR A 107 -7.02 8.69 -0.36
C THR A 107 -6.52 9.47 -1.57
N GLU A 108 -5.50 8.95 -2.25
CA GLU A 108 -4.85 9.59 -3.39
C GLU A 108 -5.13 8.88 -4.71
N ALA A 109 -6.14 8.00 -4.72
CA ALA A 109 -6.54 7.20 -5.88
C ALA A 109 -5.47 6.18 -6.34
N ASN A 110 -4.54 5.82 -5.46
CA ASN A 110 -3.61 4.73 -5.72
C ASN A 110 -4.26 3.41 -5.35
N ARG A 111 -4.13 2.41 -6.20
CA ARG A 111 -4.64 1.07 -5.91
C ARG A 111 -3.62 0.28 -5.09
N VAL A 112 -4.11 -0.36 -4.04
CA VAL A 112 -3.30 -1.18 -3.13
C VAL A 112 -4.01 -2.50 -2.90
N GLY A 113 -3.24 -3.59 -2.84
CA GLY A 113 -3.75 -4.89 -2.42
C GLY A 113 -3.38 -5.18 -0.98
N ALA A 114 -4.22 -5.92 -0.27
CA ALA A 114 -3.89 -6.47 1.03
C ALA A 114 -4.24 -7.95 1.04
N MET A 115 -3.32 -8.78 1.50
CA MET A 115 -3.45 -10.23 1.44
C MET A 115 -3.15 -10.86 2.79
N THR A 116 -4.05 -11.72 3.25
CA THR A 116 -3.76 -12.65 4.34
C THR A 116 -3.36 -13.96 3.69
N TYR A 117 -2.07 -14.27 3.72
CA TYR A 117 -1.56 -15.47 3.08
C TYR A 117 -1.85 -16.70 3.92
N ASP A 118 -2.12 -17.82 3.26
CA ASP A 118 -2.23 -19.11 3.94
C ASP A 118 -0.88 -19.50 4.52
N ALA A 119 -0.88 -20.10 5.71
CA ALA A 119 0.35 -20.51 6.38
C ALA A 119 1.20 -21.47 5.51
N ALA A 120 0.56 -22.37 4.80
CA ALA A 120 1.27 -23.32 3.92
C ALA A 120 1.93 -22.59 2.74
N TYR A 121 1.27 -21.59 2.21
CA TYR A 121 1.84 -20.79 1.12
C TYR A 121 3.06 -19.99 1.58
N GLU A 122 2.96 -19.35 2.74
CA GLU A 122 4.07 -18.59 3.33
C GLU A 122 5.26 -19.51 3.61
N ALA A 123 5.01 -20.70 4.19
CA ALA A 123 6.06 -21.63 4.52
C ALA A 123 6.83 -22.10 3.28
N ALA A 124 6.13 -22.29 2.15
CA ALA A 124 6.74 -22.75 0.92
C ALA A 124 7.61 -21.67 0.23
N ARG A 125 7.46 -20.41 0.63
CA ARG A 125 8.15 -19.27 -0.01
C ARG A 125 9.35 -18.76 0.77
N THR A 126 9.59 -19.24 1.94
CA THR A 126 10.74 -18.81 2.77
C THR A 126 11.97 -19.67 2.58
#